data_18fc8f6da05390ec07b52506949f0be5
#
_entry.id   18fc8f6da05390ec07b52506949f0be5
#
_cell.length_a   1.000
_cell.length_b   1.000
_cell.length_c   1.000
_cell.angle_alpha   90.00
_cell.angle_beta   90.00
_cell.angle_gamma   90.00
#
_symmetry.space_group_name_H-M   'P 1'
#
loop_
_entity.id
_entity.type
_entity.pdbx_description
1 polymer ?
#
loop_
_entity_poly.entity_id
_entity_poly.type
_entity_poly.pdbx_seq_one_letter_code
_entity_poly.pdbx_strand_id
1 'polypeptide(L)'
;MTLSVMSQIGDSQDNKWKWEFLNGKEGDASATASLEKLCNAVLQGMLILFGKEGQVAVIESEAQNISRPVMIPNSENPLQSAFDAFTEDIDINIGILRKKMISDQLVIECRQIGTQSVKKLAIAYMEGVTRPEVIESIRKKLDENRRQELTTIRDLTRILGHPKFALTPTYTSSELPGETMQNIQNGKVVILLDQFSFAFAFPAIVTDLWSTSLDTQYPLPFQMFLRMIRGMAMLLAITLPGLYVVLNSVNPELLRIQLAIAVAENRQGVPYPSLIEALLVMLLLEMIIEATIRLPKNIGPTITMIGGILLGQAIIQAKLVSNLLIIILVASAIANFALTSYMNSVGVRLYKYVVLLASSFFGIWGIEVAMIWLMLYFSSLTNCSVPYLSFSLKGKTSDE
;
A
#
# COMPACT_ATOMS: atom_id res chain seq x y z
N MET A 1 45.36 20.18 -24.04
CA MET A 1 45.12 19.35 -22.85
C MET A 1 43.95 18.34 -23.04
N THR A 2 43.05 18.52 -23.99
CA THR A 2 41.89 17.67 -24.29
C THR A 2 42.19 16.43 -25.11
N LEU A 3 43.25 16.45 -25.99
CA LEU A 3 43.65 15.30 -26.80
C LEU A 3 44.45 14.24 -26.03
N SER A 4 45.19 14.64 -24.98
CA SER A 4 46.00 13.71 -24.17
C SER A 4 45.14 12.88 -23.18
N VAL A 5 43.98 13.40 -22.75
CA VAL A 5 43.04 12.66 -21.91
C VAL A 5 42.29 11.63 -22.75
N MET A 6 41.96 11.96 -24.01
CA MET A 6 41.31 11.03 -24.92
C MET A 6 42.20 9.85 -25.36
N SER A 7 43.51 10.03 -25.45
CA SER A 7 44.44 8.94 -25.78
C SER A 7 44.69 7.97 -24.60
N GLN A 8 44.52 8.42 -23.37
CA GLN A 8 44.62 7.54 -22.18
C GLN A 8 43.38 6.72 -21.93
N ILE A 9 42.22 7.18 -22.42
CA ILE A 9 40.94 6.46 -22.28
C ILE A 9 40.78 5.34 -23.33
N GLY A 10 41.51 5.45 -24.45
CA GLY A 10 41.44 4.50 -25.59
C GLY A 10 42.14 3.15 -25.40
N ASP A 11 42.95 2.97 -24.36
CA ASP A 11 43.82 1.78 -24.21
C ASP A 11 43.32 0.70 -23.23
N SER A 12 42.14 0.83 -22.65
CA SER A 12 41.57 -0.27 -21.87
C SER A 12 40.65 -1.13 -22.75
N GLN A 13 41.07 -2.36 -23.01
CA GLN A 13 40.47 -3.33 -23.95
C GLN A 13 39.03 -3.80 -23.61
N ASP A 14 38.38 -3.29 -22.57
CA ASP A 14 37.06 -3.79 -22.10
C ASP A 14 35.93 -2.75 -22.14
N ASN A 15 36.16 -1.51 -22.54
CA ASN A 15 35.10 -0.51 -22.59
C ASN A 15 34.48 -0.43 -23.99
N LYS A 16 33.24 -0.89 -24.13
CA LYS A 16 32.43 -0.74 -25.34
C LYS A 16 31.98 0.71 -25.52
N TRP A 17 32.85 1.55 -26.09
CA TRP A 17 32.52 2.91 -26.49
C TRP A 17 31.74 2.88 -27.81
N LYS A 18 30.46 3.24 -27.80
CA LYS A 18 29.72 3.52 -29.04
C LYS A 18 29.73 5.00 -29.31
N TRP A 19 30.44 5.40 -30.35
CA TRP A 19 30.40 6.75 -30.93
C TRP A 19 29.24 6.78 -31.94
N GLU A 20 28.15 7.47 -31.65
CA GLU A 20 27.14 7.81 -32.64
C GLU A 20 27.30 9.30 -33.01
N PHE A 21 27.69 9.57 -34.25
CA PHE A 21 27.73 10.91 -34.77
C PHE A 21 26.35 11.33 -35.24
N LEU A 22 25.72 12.27 -34.55
CA LEU A 22 24.45 12.86 -34.93
C LEU A 22 24.69 14.16 -35.67
N ASN A 23 24.87 14.10 -36.98
CA ASN A 23 24.93 15.27 -37.89
C ASN A 23 23.52 15.66 -38.30
N GLY A 24 22.83 16.51 -37.50
CA GLY A 24 21.56 17.13 -37.87
C GLY A 24 21.72 18.62 -38.07
N LYS A 25 21.36 19.13 -39.25
CA LYS A 25 21.18 20.58 -39.48
C LYS A 25 19.90 21.02 -38.81
N GLU A 26 19.93 22.21 -38.19
CA GLU A 26 18.74 22.84 -37.59
C GLU A 26 17.57 22.88 -38.61
N GLY A 27 16.45 22.30 -38.26
CA GLY A 27 15.20 22.36 -39.02
C GLY A 27 14.70 21.07 -39.64
N ASP A 28 15.44 19.95 -39.60
CA ASP A 28 15.01 18.70 -40.17
C ASP A 28 14.34 17.77 -39.15
N ALA A 29 13.35 16.97 -39.59
CA ALA A 29 12.71 15.92 -38.80
C ALA A 29 13.71 14.90 -38.19
N SER A 30 14.94 14.81 -38.75
CA SER A 30 16.08 14.04 -38.22
C SER A 30 16.63 14.62 -36.93
N ALA A 31 16.58 15.96 -36.74
CA ALA A 31 17.09 16.63 -35.54
C ALA A 31 16.18 16.37 -34.29
N THR A 32 14.88 16.32 -34.50
CA THR A 32 13.91 15.99 -33.41
C THR A 32 14.06 14.54 -32.98
N ALA A 33 14.22 13.59 -33.92
CA ALA A 33 14.48 12.19 -33.62
C ALA A 33 15.87 11.98 -32.95
N SER A 34 16.83 12.85 -33.23
CA SER A 34 18.14 12.85 -32.57
C SER A 34 18.10 13.41 -31.15
N LEU A 35 17.29 14.43 -30.89
CA LEU A 35 17.05 14.98 -29.55
C LEU A 35 16.33 13.99 -28.66
N GLU A 36 15.32 13.29 -29.17
CA GLU A 36 14.56 12.28 -28.44
C GLU A 36 15.47 11.09 -28.05
N LYS A 37 16.35 10.65 -28.94
CA LYS A 37 17.39 9.63 -28.63
C LYS A 37 18.35 10.08 -27.54
N LEU A 38 18.80 11.34 -27.57
CA LEU A 38 19.68 11.90 -26.56
C LEU A 38 18.97 12.01 -25.19
N CYS A 39 17.73 12.48 -25.16
CA CYS A 39 16.92 12.50 -23.95
C CYS A 39 16.76 11.09 -23.35
N ASN A 40 16.45 10.10 -24.18
CA ASN A 40 16.34 8.72 -23.74
C ASN A 40 17.67 8.16 -23.22
N ALA A 41 18.80 8.50 -23.83
CA ALA A 41 20.13 8.10 -23.35
C ALA A 41 20.44 8.71 -21.97
N VAL A 42 20.13 9.99 -21.74
CA VAL A 42 20.28 10.64 -20.43
C VAL A 42 19.36 10.00 -19.39
N LEU A 43 18.10 9.71 -19.75
CA LEU A 43 17.14 9.05 -18.86
C LEU A 43 17.58 7.62 -18.50
N GLN A 44 18.34 6.96 -19.39
CA GLN A 44 18.94 5.65 -19.12
C GLN A 44 20.24 5.73 -18.29
N GLY A 45 20.66 6.95 -17.89
CA GLY A 45 21.85 7.15 -17.08
C GLY A 45 23.15 7.18 -17.89
N MET A 46 23.07 7.33 -19.21
CA MET A 46 24.26 7.50 -20.05
C MET A 46 24.79 8.93 -19.95
N LEU A 47 26.11 9.06 -19.99
CA LEU A 47 26.78 10.35 -20.00
C LEU A 47 26.84 10.89 -21.45
N ILE A 48 26.40 12.12 -21.68
CA ILE A 48 26.50 12.78 -22.98
C ILE A 48 27.60 13.82 -22.91
N LEU A 49 28.59 13.70 -23.80
CA LEU A 49 29.63 14.69 -23.98
C LEU A 49 29.39 15.46 -25.30
N PHE A 50 29.31 16.78 -25.21
CA PHE A 50 29.21 17.66 -26.35
C PHE A 50 30.61 18.13 -26.75
N GLY A 51 31.03 17.80 -27.96
CA GLY A 51 32.28 18.24 -28.55
C GLY A 51 32.13 19.58 -29.31
N LYS A 52 33.27 20.16 -29.70
CA LYS A 52 33.28 21.31 -30.62
C LYS A 52 32.83 20.80 -32.00
N GLU A 53 32.03 21.61 -32.75
CA GLU A 53 31.47 21.29 -34.06
C GLU A 53 30.22 20.37 -34.05
N GLY A 54 29.43 20.34 -32.95
CA GLY A 54 28.18 19.60 -32.93
C GLY A 54 28.33 18.06 -32.80
N GLN A 55 29.54 17.59 -32.48
CA GLN A 55 29.79 16.18 -32.20
C GLN A 55 29.24 15.81 -30.83
N VAL A 56 28.49 14.73 -30.77
CA VAL A 56 27.88 14.21 -29.50
C VAL A 56 28.42 12.81 -29.28
N ALA A 57 29.04 12.58 -28.14
CA ALA A 57 29.45 11.25 -27.71
C ALA A 57 28.53 10.80 -26.57
N VAL A 58 27.90 9.66 -26.74
CA VAL A 58 27.11 8.98 -25.68
C VAL A 58 28.02 7.92 -25.05
N ILE A 59 28.27 8.08 -23.77
CA ILE A 59 29.11 7.17 -22.99
C ILE A 59 28.21 6.37 -22.07
N GLU A 60 28.23 5.07 -22.22
CA GLU A 60 27.65 4.19 -21.23
C GLU A 60 28.53 4.26 -19.96
N SER A 61 28.10 5.05 -18.96
CA SER A 61 28.82 5.05 -17.69
C SER A 61 28.78 3.63 -17.15
N GLU A 62 29.91 3.10 -16.65
CA GLU A 62 29.86 1.96 -15.75
C GLU A 62 28.95 2.40 -14.60
N ALA A 63 27.67 2.06 -14.72
CA ALA A 63 26.74 2.20 -13.61
C ALA A 63 27.44 1.46 -12.47
N GLN A 64 27.85 2.23 -11.46
CA GLN A 64 28.24 1.64 -10.19
C GLN A 64 27.20 0.56 -9.96
N ASN A 65 27.60 -0.71 -10.02
CA ASN A 65 26.69 -1.82 -9.86
C ASN A 65 26.02 -1.64 -8.49
N ILE A 66 24.91 -0.93 -8.46
CA ILE A 66 24.01 -0.78 -7.30
C ILE A 66 23.30 -2.13 -7.13
N SER A 67 23.96 -3.20 -7.55
CA SER A 67 23.54 -4.57 -7.34
C SER A 67 23.95 -5.01 -5.93
N ARG A 68 23.33 -4.43 -4.90
CA ARG A 68 23.07 -5.24 -3.73
C ARG A 68 22.22 -6.43 -4.20
N PRO A 69 22.48 -7.63 -3.68
CA PRO A 69 21.62 -8.77 -3.98
C PRO A 69 20.18 -8.33 -3.73
N VAL A 70 19.34 -8.48 -4.75
CA VAL A 70 17.92 -8.14 -4.72
C VAL A 70 17.33 -8.75 -3.46
N MET A 71 16.96 -7.94 -2.49
CA MET A 71 16.34 -8.43 -1.27
C MET A 71 14.93 -8.91 -1.61
N ILE A 72 14.62 -10.11 -1.20
CA ILE A 72 13.26 -10.66 -1.29
C ILE A 72 12.38 -9.81 -0.37
N PRO A 73 11.23 -9.31 -0.84
CA PRO A 73 10.32 -8.52 -0.03
C PRO A 73 9.90 -9.32 1.21
N ASN A 74 9.89 -8.66 2.36
CA ASN A 74 9.63 -9.32 3.63
C ASN A 74 8.16 -9.33 4.03
N SER A 75 7.39 -8.35 3.59
CA SER A 75 5.99 -8.12 3.98
C SER A 75 4.99 -8.38 2.86
N GLU A 76 5.43 -8.41 1.61
CA GLU A 76 4.58 -8.58 0.44
C GLU A 76 5.01 -9.81 -0.36
N ASN A 77 4.06 -10.66 -0.77
CA ASN A 77 4.32 -11.82 -1.64
C ASN A 77 3.94 -11.50 -3.08
N PRO A 78 4.89 -11.15 -3.95
CA PRO A 78 4.60 -10.94 -5.36
C PRO A 78 4.34 -12.29 -6.04
N LEU A 79 3.10 -12.51 -6.51
CA LEU A 79 2.73 -13.77 -7.19
C LEU A 79 3.30 -13.84 -8.62
N GLN A 80 3.45 -12.72 -9.32
CA GLN A 80 3.90 -12.64 -10.72
C GLN A 80 4.67 -11.35 -11.03
N SER A 81 5.36 -10.75 -10.06
CA SER A 81 6.19 -9.56 -10.28
C SER A 81 7.65 -9.83 -9.93
N ALA A 82 8.53 -8.90 -10.32
CA ALA A 82 9.93 -9.00 -9.96
C ALA A 82 10.09 -8.99 -8.42
N PHE A 83 10.95 -9.86 -7.91
CA PHE A 83 11.27 -9.99 -6.49
C PHE A 83 12.24 -8.90 -6.00
N ASP A 84 12.14 -7.70 -6.56
CA ASP A 84 12.93 -6.56 -6.12
C ASP A 84 12.16 -5.73 -5.08
N ALA A 85 12.85 -5.34 -4.03
CA ALA A 85 12.32 -4.51 -2.96
C ALA A 85 13.17 -3.25 -2.78
N PHE A 86 12.56 -2.21 -2.21
CA PHE A 86 13.28 -1.02 -1.79
C PHE A 86 14.27 -1.32 -0.67
N THR A 87 15.32 -0.53 -0.58
CA THR A 87 16.36 -0.58 0.45
C THR A 87 16.18 0.58 1.43
N GLU A 88 17.01 0.62 2.48
CA GLU A 88 17.02 1.74 3.41
C GLU A 88 17.70 3.00 2.83
N ASP A 89 18.44 2.89 1.71
CA ASP A 89 19.14 3.99 1.08
C ASP A 89 18.22 4.67 0.03
N ILE A 90 17.94 5.95 0.27
CA ILE A 90 17.06 6.74 -0.61
C ILE A 90 17.63 6.94 -2.02
N ASP A 91 18.96 7.08 -2.16
CA ASP A 91 19.59 7.33 -3.45
C ASP A 91 19.50 6.07 -4.34
N ILE A 92 19.65 4.89 -3.73
CA ILE A 92 19.40 3.59 -4.39
C ILE A 92 17.93 3.47 -4.81
N ASN A 93 16.98 3.81 -3.94
CA ASN A 93 15.56 3.72 -4.21
C ASN A 93 15.12 4.64 -5.34
N ILE A 94 15.68 5.86 -5.41
CA ILE A 94 15.48 6.78 -6.53
C ILE A 94 16.03 6.17 -7.84
N GLY A 95 17.21 5.55 -7.77
CA GLY A 95 17.81 4.86 -8.92
C GLY A 95 16.95 3.71 -9.43
N ILE A 96 16.38 2.90 -8.52
CA ILE A 96 15.46 1.81 -8.87
C ILE A 96 14.20 2.35 -9.57
N LEU A 97 13.59 3.42 -9.04
CA LEU A 97 12.41 4.03 -9.66
C LEU A 97 12.71 4.56 -11.06
N ARG A 98 13.80 5.30 -11.24
CA ARG A 98 14.21 5.83 -12.55
C ARG A 98 14.52 4.73 -13.57
N LYS A 99 15.18 3.65 -13.13
CA LYS A 99 15.47 2.50 -13.99
C LYS A 99 14.22 1.79 -14.46
N LYS A 100 13.20 1.69 -13.61
CA LYS A 100 11.93 1.03 -13.94
C LYS A 100 10.97 1.92 -14.71
N MET A 101 10.99 3.22 -14.47
CA MET A 101 10.13 4.20 -15.12
C MET A 101 10.98 5.17 -15.92
N ILE A 102 11.32 4.78 -17.14
CA ILE A 102 12.04 5.62 -18.10
C ILE A 102 11.01 6.53 -18.76
N SER A 103 10.77 7.69 -18.17
CA SER A 103 9.84 8.71 -18.66
C SER A 103 10.35 10.09 -18.30
N ASP A 104 10.22 11.02 -19.22
CA ASP A 104 10.47 12.45 -19.02
C ASP A 104 9.46 13.12 -18.10
N GLN A 105 8.26 12.53 -17.97
CA GLN A 105 7.20 13.01 -17.09
C GLN A 105 7.41 12.62 -15.62
N LEU A 106 8.37 11.72 -15.31
CA LEU A 106 8.68 11.36 -13.93
C LEU A 106 9.51 12.45 -13.27
N VAL A 107 8.90 13.18 -12.36
CA VAL A 107 9.56 14.20 -11.54
C VAL A 107 9.88 13.62 -10.17
N ILE A 108 11.15 13.79 -9.75
CA ILE A 108 11.62 13.40 -8.41
C ILE A 108 12.27 14.61 -7.75
N GLU A 109 11.67 15.10 -6.68
CA GLU A 109 12.16 16.24 -5.91
C GLU A 109 12.77 15.78 -4.59
N CYS A 110 14.06 16.03 -4.41
CA CYS A 110 14.73 15.74 -3.13
C CYS A 110 14.63 16.93 -2.19
N ARG A 111 14.25 16.66 -0.94
CA ARG A 111 14.13 17.65 0.13
C ARG A 111 14.77 17.14 1.42
N GLN A 112 14.99 18.05 2.36
CA GLN A 112 15.52 17.74 3.68
C GLN A 112 14.58 18.27 4.75
N ILE A 113 14.32 17.46 5.76
CA ILE A 113 13.44 17.77 6.89
C ILE A 113 14.18 17.44 8.21
N GLY A 114 13.89 18.21 9.25
CA GLY A 114 14.46 18.04 10.59
C GLY A 114 15.49 19.10 10.92
N THR A 115 15.75 19.28 12.21
CA THR A 115 16.74 20.22 12.75
C THR A 115 17.86 19.51 13.46
N GLN A 116 17.56 18.53 14.31
CA GLN A 116 18.55 17.75 15.05
C GLN A 116 18.96 16.51 14.22
N SER A 117 17.99 15.84 13.60
CA SER A 117 18.21 14.71 12.69
C SER A 117 17.69 15.06 11.32
N VAL A 118 18.56 15.61 10.47
CA VAL A 118 18.20 15.96 9.10
C VAL A 118 18.06 14.68 8.28
N LYS A 119 16.84 14.40 7.80
CA LYS A 119 16.57 13.28 6.91
C LYS A 119 16.28 13.75 5.51
N LYS A 120 16.79 13.01 4.54
CA LYS A 120 16.45 13.19 3.12
C LYS A 120 15.08 12.56 2.86
N LEU A 121 14.27 13.21 2.05
CA LEU A 121 13.06 12.65 1.48
C LEU A 121 12.99 12.96 -0.02
N ALA A 122 12.39 12.08 -0.78
CA ALA A 122 12.16 12.28 -2.20
C ALA A 122 10.67 12.19 -2.50
N ILE A 123 10.15 13.18 -3.22
CA ILE A 123 8.76 13.26 -3.68
C ILE A 123 8.76 12.86 -5.15
N ALA A 124 8.15 11.73 -5.49
CA ALA A 124 8.05 11.24 -6.85
C ALA A 124 6.59 11.31 -7.33
N TYR A 125 6.37 11.88 -8.51
CA TYR A 125 5.05 12.00 -9.13
C TYR A 125 5.18 12.07 -10.65
N MET A 126 4.09 11.88 -11.37
CA MET A 126 4.04 11.98 -12.83
C MET A 126 3.41 13.31 -13.24
N GLU A 127 4.16 14.12 -13.97
CA GLU A 127 3.68 15.38 -14.53
C GLU A 127 2.59 15.12 -15.58
N GLY A 128 1.53 15.93 -15.58
CA GLY A 128 0.38 15.74 -16.48
C GLY A 128 -0.64 14.68 -16.03
N VAL A 129 -0.29 13.74 -15.13
CA VAL A 129 -1.20 12.72 -14.59
C VAL A 129 -1.62 13.02 -13.15
N THR A 130 -0.66 13.41 -12.32
CA THR A 130 -0.91 13.76 -10.92
C THR A 130 -1.57 15.14 -10.85
N ARG A 131 -2.63 15.27 -10.05
CA ARG A 131 -3.33 16.55 -9.87
C ARG A 131 -2.41 17.58 -9.22
N PRO A 132 -2.27 18.80 -9.81
CA PRO A 132 -1.40 19.85 -9.25
C PRO A 132 -1.73 20.21 -7.81
N GLU A 133 -3.03 20.20 -7.45
CA GLU A 133 -3.52 20.52 -6.11
C GLU A 133 -2.92 19.57 -5.04
N VAL A 134 -2.75 18.28 -5.35
CA VAL A 134 -2.17 17.28 -4.46
C VAL A 134 -0.69 17.56 -4.26
N ILE A 135 0.04 17.86 -5.34
CA ILE A 135 1.46 18.16 -5.32
C ILE A 135 1.72 19.41 -4.48
N GLU A 136 0.98 20.49 -4.75
CA GLU A 136 1.11 21.76 -4.03
C GLU A 136 0.74 21.61 -2.55
N SER A 137 -0.33 20.87 -2.23
CA SER A 137 -0.72 20.59 -0.85
C SER A 137 0.39 19.89 -0.07
N ILE A 138 1.03 18.88 -0.68
CA ILE A 138 2.13 18.13 -0.06
C ILE A 138 3.36 19.04 0.08
N ARG A 139 3.76 19.76 -0.96
CA ARG A 139 4.89 20.70 -0.92
C ARG A 139 4.72 21.73 0.17
N LYS A 140 3.57 22.41 0.21
CA LYS A 140 3.25 23.44 1.19
C LYS A 140 3.36 22.91 2.61
N LYS A 141 2.75 21.77 2.91
CA LYS A 141 2.78 21.18 4.25
C LYS A 141 4.18 20.73 4.67
N LEU A 142 4.98 20.21 3.75
CA LEU A 142 6.38 19.86 4.01
C LEU A 142 7.24 21.10 4.27
N ASP A 143 7.03 22.19 3.51
CA ASP A 143 7.77 23.44 3.67
C ASP A 143 7.41 24.16 4.99
N GLU A 144 6.10 24.22 5.33
CA GLU A 144 5.63 24.79 6.59
C GLU A 144 6.18 24.06 7.83
N ASN A 145 6.38 22.75 7.71
CA ASN A 145 6.81 21.87 8.79
C ASN A 145 8.27 21.41 8.67
N ARG A 146 9.09 22.08 7.86
CA ARG A 146 10.47 21.68 7.55
C ARG A 146 11.35 21.47 8.78
N ARG A 147 11.04 22.13 9.91
CA ARG A 147 11.79 22.04 11.16
C ARG A 147 11.35 20.91 12.08
N GLN A 148 10.24 20.22 11.74
CA GLN A 148 9.77 19.10 12.57
C GLN A 148 10.66 17.88 12.34
N GLU A 149 10.88 17.12 13.41
CA GLU A 149 11.63 15.87 13.33
C GLU A 149 10.80 14.78 12.65
N LEU A 150 11.45 14.05 11.76
CA LEU A 150 10.85 12.97 10.99
C LEU A 150 11.52 11.64 11.36
N THR A 151 11.00 10.98 12.40
CA THR A 151 11.56 9.71 12.89
C THR A 151 10.71 8.54 12.46
N THR A 152 9.40 8.71 12.38
CA THR A 152 8.43 7.66 12.06
C THR A 152 7.51 8.07 10.93
N ILE A 153 6.86 7.10 10.28
CA ILE A 153 5.80 7.38 9.29
C ILE A 153 4.65 8.19 9.90
N ARG A 154 4.39 8.03 11.20
CA ARG A 154 3.39 8.83 11.92
C ARG A 154 3.75 10.31 11.94
N ASP A 155 5.03 10.65 12.01
CA ASP A 155 5.47 12.04 11.95
C ASP A 155 5.22 12.61 10.56
N LEU A 156 5.49 11.85 9.50
CA LEU A 156 5.17 12.25 8.13
C LEU A 156 3.67 12.49 7.95
N THR A 157 2.82 11.58 8.42
CA THR A 157 1.36 11.75 8.32
C THR A 157 0.88 12.97 9.11
N ARG A 158 1.47 13.26 10.27
CA ARG A 158 1.18 14.46 11.05
C ARG A 158 1.61 15.74 10.34
N ILE A 159 2.80 15.75 9.73
CA ILE A 159 3.31 16.85 8.92
C ILE A 159 2.35 17.12 7.75
N LEU A 160 1.85 16.07 7.12
CA LEU A 160 0.86 16.16 6.04
C LEU A 160 -0.56 16.51 6.54
N GLY A 161 -0.75 16.78 7.84
CA GLY A 161 -2.00 17.27 8.41
C GLY A 161 -3.09 16.23 8.55
N HIS A 162 -2.72 14.95 8.70
CA HIS A 162 -3.70 13.89 8.93
C HIS A 162 -4.19 13.85 10.38
N PRO A 163 -5.48 13.50 10.62
CA PRO A 163 -6.03 13.44 11.97
C PRO A 163 -5.30 12.41 12.83
N LYS A 164 -5.02 12.75 14.09
CA LYS A 164 -4.33 11.85 15.04
C LYS A 164 -5.13 10.57 15.33
N PHE A 165 -6.44 10.66 15.26
CA PHE A 165 -7.39 9.56 15.54
C PHE A 165 -8.08 9.03 14.29
N ALA A 166 -7.36 9.03 13.13
CA ALA A 166 -7.89 8.39 11.94
C ALA A 166 -7.98 6.88 12.16
N LEU A 167 -9.17 6.31 11.97
CA LEU A 167 -9.41 4.86 12.01
C LEU A 167 -9.01 4.18 10.70
N THR A 168 -8.73 4.96 9.65
CA THR A 168 -8.38 4.49 8.32
C THR A 168 -7.00 5.01 7.94
N PRO A 169 -6.12 4.21 7.33
CA PRO A 169 -4.86 4.70 6.82
C PRO A 169 -5.09 5.70 5.68
N THR A 170 -4.33 6.80 5.72
CA THR A 170 -4.44 7.89 4.76
C THR A 170 -3.38 7.81 3.66
N TYR A 171 -2.58 6.76 3.69
CA TYR A 171 -1.53 6.43 2.72
C TYR A 171 -1.53 4.94 2.43
N THR A 172 -0.97 4.57 1.30
CA THR A 172 -0.61 3.19 0.99
C THR A 172 0.90 3.05 1.07
N SER A 173 1.39 1.98 1.67
CA SER A 173 2.83 1.67 1.74
C SER A 173 3.11 0.40 0.96
N SER A 174 4.24 0.36 0.24
CA SER A 174 4.69 -0.83 -0.47
C SER A 174 6.22 -0.93 -0.43
N GLU A 175 6.73 -2.16 -0.27
CA GLU A 175 8.13 -2.50 -0.45
C GLU A 175 8.49 -2.69 -1.93
N LEU A 176 7.48 -2.87 -2.81
CA LEU A 176 7.65 -3.23 -4.21
C LEU A 176 7.77 -2.00 -5.11
N PRO A 177 8.88 -1.82 -5.82
CA PRO A 177 9.01 -0.74 -6.80
C PRO A 177 7.97 -0.81 -7.94
N GLY A 178 7.54 -2.02 -8.32
CA GLY A 178 6.50 -2.22 -9.33
C GLY A 178 5.14 -1.66 -8.92
N GLU A 179 4.73 -1.88 -7.66
CA GLU A 179 3.49 -1.31 -7.11
C GLU A 179 3.59 0.21 -6.97
N THR A 180 4.75 0.69 -6.52
CA THR A 180 5.02 2.11 -6.40
C THR A 180 4.91 2.82 -7.75
N MET A 181 5.46 2.23 -8.82
CA MET A 181 5.35 2.74 -10.18
C MET A 181 3.89 2.85 -10.63
N GLN A 182 3.07 1.83 -10.37
CA GLN A 182 1.65 1.88 -10.71
C GLN A 182 0.88 2.93 -9.89
N ASN A 183 1.23 3.12 -8.62
CA ASN A 183 0.67 4.19 -7.80
C ASN A 183 0.97 5.57 -8.41
N ILE A 184 2.20 5.81 -8.90
CA ILE A 184 2.57 7.05 -9.59
C ILE A 184 1.78 7.20 -10.89
N GLN A 185 1.67 6.15 -11.71
CA GLN A 185 0.90 6.14 -12.96
C GLN A 185 -0.60 6.35 -12.75
N ASN A 186 -1.11 6.00 -11.57
CA ASN A 186 -2.50 6.25 -11.17
C ASN A 186 -2.72 7.65 -10.59
N GLY A 187 -1.71 8.53 -10.62
CA GLY A 187 -1.80 9.92 -10.20
C GLY A 187 -1.55 10.16 -8.71
N LYS A 188 -1.03 9.16 -7.98
CA LYS A 188 -0.59 9.36 -6.60
C LYS A 188 0.79 10.02 -6.55
N VAL A 189 1.06 10.72 -5.47
CA VAL A 189 2.38 11.22 -5.11
C VAL A 189 3.03 10.22 -4.18
N VAL A 190 4.22 9.78 -4.50
CA VAL A 190 4.99 8.85 -3.67
C VAL A 190 6.09 9.60 -2.93
N ILE A 191 6.21 9.32 -1.65
CA ILE A 191 7.28 9.84 -0.80
C ILE A 191 8.18 8.69 -0.39
N LEU A 192 9.46 8.79 -0.74
CA LEU A 192 10.53 7.93 -0.24
C LEU A 192 11.21 8.64 0.92
N LEU A 193 11.50 7.90 1.97
CA LEU A 193 12.21 8.40 3.15
C LEU A 193 13.54 7.66 3.29
N ASP A 194 14.57 8.41 3.66
CA ASP A 194 15.87 7.83 4.00
C ASP A 194 15.75 6.95 5.25
N GLN A 195 16.44 5.82 5.25
CA GLN A 195 16.39 4.78 6.28
C GLN A 195 15.05 4.00 6.37
N PHE A 196 14.22 4.06 5.31
CA PHE A 196 12.99 3.28 5.20
C PHE A 196 12.99 2.48 3.90
N SER A 197 12.73 1.19 4.01
CA SER A 197 12.59 0.27 2.86
C SER A 197 11.18 0.26 2.25
N PHE A 198 10.39 1.30 2.49
CA PHE A 198 9.02 1.44 1.99
C PHE A 198 8.84 2.74 1.21
N ALA A 199 8.06 2.66 0.14
CA ALA A 199 7.48 3.83 -0.52
C ALA A 199 6.10 4.12 0.04
N PHE A 200 5.80 5.41 0.30
CA PHE A 200 4.53 5.86 0.85
C PHE A 200 3.77 6.66 -0.20
N ALA A 201 2.65 6.13 -0.68
CA ALA A 201 1.85 6.76 -1.72
C ALA A 201 0.64 7.51 -1.12
N PHE A 202 0.48 8.77 -1.51
CA PHE A 202 -0.56 9.70 -1.11
C PHE A 202 -1.34 10.22 -2.33
N PRO A 203 -2.63 10.51 -2.20
CA PRO A 203 -3.53 10.14 -1.11
C PRO A 203 -3.97 8.68 -1.20
N ALA A 204 -4.30 8.05 -0.05
CA ALA A 204 -5.07 6.82 -0.08
C ALA A 204 -6.53 7.14 -0.38
N ILE A 205 -7.19 6.28 -1.14
CA ILE A 205 -8.60 6.38 -1.52
C ILE A 205 -9.34 5.09 -1.18
N VAL A 206 -10.65 5.12 -1.14
CA VAL A 206 -11.47 3.98 -0.72
C VAL A 206 -11.23 2.71 -1.56
N THR A 207 -10.89 2.87 -2.84
CA THR A 207 -10.59 1.73 -3.73
C THR A 207 -9.35 0.95 -3.32
N ASP A 208 -8.41 1.58 -2.58
CA ASP A 208 -7.20 0.91 -2.08
C ASP A 208 -7.52 -0.17 -1.02
N LEU A 209 -8.75 -0.19 -0.46
CA LEU A 209 -9.18 -1.22 0.47
C LEU A 209 -9.31 -2.61 -0.19
N TRP A 210 -9.74 -2.66 -1.46
CA TRP A 210 -10.04 -3.91 -2.16
C TRP A 210 -9.35 -4.07 -3.52
N SER A 211 -8.63 -3.05 -4.00
CA SER A 211 -7.90 -3.06 -5.27
C SER A 211 -6.41 -2.99 -5.04
N THR A 212 -5.65 -3.92 -5.60
CA THR A 212 -4.19 -3.86 -5.68
C THR A 212 -3.75 -3.56 -7.10
N SER A 213 -2.56 -2.97 -7.20
CA SER A 213 -1.89 -2.79 -8.49
C SER A 213 -1.55 -4.12 -9.17
N LEU A 214 -1.37 -5.19 -8.41
CA LEU A 214 -1.11 -6.53 -8.96
C LEU A 214 -2.30 -7.06 -9.77
N ASP A 215 -3.52 -6.60 -9.49
CA ASP A 215 -4.72 -7.03 -10.22
C ASP A 215 -4.68 -6.62 -11.69
N THR A 216 -3.96 -5.54 -12.04
CA THR A 216 -3.88 -5.05 -13.43
C THR A 216 -3.14 -6.00 -14.37
N GLN A 217 -2.44 -6.98 -13.83
CA GLN A 217 -1.77 -8.02 -14.61
C GLN A 217 -2.74 -9.07 -15.17
N TYR A 218 -3.96 -9.14 -14.62
CA TYR A 218 -4.97 -10.10 -15.04
C TYR A 218 -5.94 -9.52 -16.08
N PRO A 219 -6.55 -10.34 -16.95
CA PRO A 219 -7.64 -9.90 -17.82
C PRO A 219 -8.80 -9.28 -17.03
N LEU A 220 -9.48 -8.30 -17.60
CA LEU A 220 -10.55 -7.53 -16.96
C LEU A 220 -11.59 -8.35 -16.19
N PRO A 221 -12.13 -9.49 -16.72
CA PRO A 221 -13.11 -10.29 -15.98
C PRO A 221 -12.56 -10.84 -14.66
N PHE A 222 -11.31 -11.34 -14.68
CA PHE A 222 -10.65 -11.85 -13.46
C PHE A 222 -10.39 -10.74 -12.46
N GLN A 223 -9.94 -9.59 -12.93
CA GLN A 223 -9.70 -8.40 -12.11
C GLN A 223 -10.99 -7.96 -11.39
N MET A 224 -12.12 -7.88 -12.11
CA MET A 224 -13.42 -7.54 -11.53
C MET A 224 -13.88 -8.58 -10.50
N PHE A 225 -13.71 -9.86 -10.80
CA PHE A 225 -14.07 -10.96 -9.92
C PHE A 225 -13.29 -10.91 -8.60
N LEU A 226 -11.97 -10.73 -8.66
CA LEU A 226 -11.13 -10.61 -7.47
C LEU A 226 -11.49 -9.39 -6.63
N ARG A 227 -11.75 -8.25 -7.25
CA ARG A 227 -12.20 -7.03 -6.55
C ARG A 227 -13.57 -7.22 -5.88
N MET A 228 -14.51 -7.90 -6.56
CA MET A 228 -15.80 -8.24 -5.95
C MET A 228 -15.65 -9.13 -4.73
N ILE A 229 -14.84 -10.20 -4.82
CA ILE A 229 -14.60 -11.11 -3.69
C ILE A 229 -14.01 -10.33 -2.51
N ARG A 230 -13.01 -9.45 -2.73
CA ARG A 230 -12.42 -8.66 -1.65
C ARG A 230 -13.40 -7.66 -1.04
N GLY A 231 -14.24 -7.02 -1.86
CA GLY A 231 -15.31 -6.16 -1.37
C GLY A 231 -16.33 -6.92 -0.52
N MET A 232 -16.76 -8.10 -0.96
CA MET A 232 -17.62 -8.98 -0.17
C MET A 232 -16.92 -9.46 1.10
N ALA A 233 -15.66 -9.83 1.04
CA ALA A 233 -14.88 -10.25 2.19
C ALA A 233 -14.80 -9.14 3.24
N MET A 234 -14.57 -7.88 2.82
CA MET A 234 -14.58 -6.73 3.72
C MET A 234 -15.93 -6.57 4.45
N LEU A 235 -17.03 -6.64 3.72
CA LEU A 235 -18.37 -6.56 4.30
C LEU A 235 -18.61 -7.70 5.30
N LEU A 236 -18.27 -8.94 4.92
CA LEU A 236 -18.43 -10.12 5.79
C LEU A 236 -17.53 -9.99 7.03
N ALA A 237 -16.29 -9.54 6.88
CA ALA A 237 -15.37 -9.36 8.00
C ALA A 237 -15.94 -8.38 9.05
N ILE A 238 -16.60 -7.32 8.62
CA ILE A 238 -17.18 -6.30 9.50
C ILE A 238 -18.50 -6.76 10.12
N THR A 239 -19.38 -7.39 9.33
CA THR A 239 -20.78 -7.62 9.73
C THR A 239 -21.02 -8.97 10.40
N LEU A 240 -20.28 -10.04 10.05
CA LEU A 240 -20.56 -11.40 10.55
C LEU A 240 -20.62 -11.52 12.08
N PRO A 241 -19.69 -10.94 12.87
CA PRO A 241 -19.75 -11.05 14.32
C PRO A 241 -20.98 -10.36 14.91
N GLY A 242 -21.32 -9.17 14.37
CA GLY A 242 -22.54 -8.45 14.78
C GLY A 242 -23.80 -9.21 14.42
N LEU A 243 -23.86 -9.78 13.21
CA LEU A 243 -25.00 -10.58 12.75
C LEU A 243 -25.22 -11.81 13.64
N TYR A 244 -24.14 -12.48 14.07
CA TYR A 244 -24.25 -13.58 15.03
C TYR A 244 -24.94 -13.14 16.32
N VAL A 245 -24.53 -12.01 16.91
CA VAL A 245 -25.13 -11.52 18.16
C VAL A 245 -26.58 -11.12 17.97
N VAL A 246 -26.91 -10.48 16.86
CA VAL A 246 -28.31 -10.11 16.52
C VAL A 246 -29.20 -11.33 16.44
N LEU A 247 -28.81 -12.33 15.66
CA LEU A 247 -29.63 -13.52 15.43
C LEU A 247 -29.75 -14.41 16.66
N ASN A 248 -28.82 -14.36 17.61
CA ASN A 248 -28.83 -15.21 18.80
C ASN A 248 -29.44 -14.55 20.03
N SER A 249 -29.41 -13.23 20.14
CA SER A 249 -29.79 -12.56 21.39
C SER A 249 -30.85 -11.47 21.22
N VAL A 250 -30.75 -10.69 20.16
CA VAL A 250 -31.56 -9.46 20.03
C VAL A 250 -32.80 -9.70 19.17
N ASN A 251 -32.63 -10.34 18.02
CA ASN A 251 -33.69 -10.60 17.06
C ASN A 251 -33.74 -12.07 16.63
N PRO A 252 -33.97 -13.03 17.54
CA PRO A 252 -34.02 -14.44 17.18
C PRO A 252 -35.22 -14.78 16.28
N GLU A 253 -36.23 -13.95 16.24
CA GLU A 253 -37.43 -14.07 15.39
C GLU A 253 -37.10 -13.99 13.87
N LEU A 254 -35.93 -13.47 13.48
CA LEU A 254 -35.50 -13.45 12.10
C LEU A 254 -35.09 -14.83 11.59
N LEU A 255 -34.79 -15.76 12.50
CA LEU A 255 -34.43 -17.13 12.14
C LEU A 255 -35.68 -17.97 11.89
N ARG A 256 -35.64 -18.83 10.89
CA ARG A 256 -36.63 -19.89 10.74
C ARG A 256 -36.58 -20.80 11.98
N ILE A 257 -37.73 -21.28 12.45
CA ILE A 257 -37.87 -22.07 13.68
C ILE A 257 -36.86 -23.22 13.75
N GLN A 258 -36.65 -23.95 12.64
CA GLN A 258 -35.72 -25.07 12.60
C GLN A 258 -34.25 -24.61 12.84
N LEU A 259 -33.86 -23.47 12.27
CA LEU A 259 -32.53 -22.89 12.49
C LEU A 259 -32.38 -22.34 13.91
N ALA A 260 -33.42 -21.69 14.44
CA ALA A 260 -33.41 -21.19 15.81
C ALA A 260 -33.23 -22.32 16.82
N ILE A 261 -33.90 -23.48 16.63
CA ILE A 261 -33.73 -24.68 17.48
C ILE A 261 -32.27 -25.19 17.36
N ALA A 262 -31.73 -25.35 16.13
CA ALA A 262 -30.37 -25.84 15.95
C ALA A 262 -29.32 -24.91 16.59
N VAL A 263 -29.53 -23.60 16.51
CA VAL A 263 -28.67 -22.60 17.15
C VAL A 263 -28.78 -22.68 18.68
N ALA A 264 -29.99 -22.82 19.22
CA ALA A 264 -30.23 -22.99 20.66
C ALA A 264 -29.55 -24.27 21.20
N GLU A 265 -29.65 -25.39 20.47
CA GLU A 265 -28.96 -26.64 20.81
C GLU A 265 -27.45 -26.48 20.84
N ASN A 266 -26.86 -25.80 19.85
CA ASN A 266 -25.41 -25.53 19.84
C ASN A 266 -24.93 -24.65 20.99
N ARG A 267 -25.82 -23.90 21.61
CA ARG A 267 -25.50 -23.04 22.77
C ARG A 267 -25.83 -23.68 24.11
N GLN A 268 -26.37 -24.92 24.14
CA GLN A 268 -26.62 -25.60 25.38
C GLN A 268 -25.34 -25.81 26.20
N GLY A 269 -25.38 -25.26 27.43
CA GLY A 269 -24.27 -25.32 28.37
C GLY A 269 -23.24 -24.18 28.26
N VAL A 270 -23.43 -23.22 27.35
CA VAL A 270 -22.62 -22.01 27.32
C VAL A 270 -23.13 -21.00 28.35
N PRO A 271 -22.29 -20.56 29.33
CA PRO A 271 -22.76 -19.74 30.45
C PRO A 271 -22.89 -18.25 30.10
N TYR A 272 -22.32 -17.77 28.98
CA TYR A 272 -22.23 -16.36 28.66
C TYR A 272 -23.31 -15.91 27.64
N PRO A 273 -23.76 -14.64 27.72
CA PRO A 273 -24.52 -14.01 26.64
C PRO A 273 -23.70 -13.96 25.36
N SER A 274 -24.37 -13.98 24.18
CA SER A 274 -23.69 -14.03 22.85
C SER A 274 -22.72 -12.88 22.61
N LEU A 275 -22.97 -11.69 23.17
CA LEU A 275 -22.04 -10.57 23.07
C LEU A 275 -20.72 -10.86 23.80
N ILE A 276 -20.80 -11.34 25.05
CA ILE A 276 -19.58 -11.62 25.84
C ILE A 276 -18.83 -12.80 25.24
N GLU A 277 -19.53 -13.81 24.78
CA GLU A 277 -18.99 -14.95 24.05
C GLU A 277 -18.22 -14.48 22.81
N ALA A 278 -18.81 -13.62 21.97
CA ALA A 278 -18.18 -13.07 20.77
C ALA A 278 -16.95 -12.20 21.10
N LEU A 279 -17.06 -11.32 22.11
CA LEU A 279 -15.95 -10.46 22.54
C LEU A 279 -14.76 -11.28 23.05
N LEU A 280 -15.02 -12.34 23.85
CA LEU A 280 -13.97 -13.20 24.36
C LEU A 280 -13.19 -13.86 23.23
N VAL A 281 -13.87 -14.49 22.27
CA VAL A 281 -13.19 -15.17 21.16
C VAL A 281 -12.50 -14.16 20.24
N MET A 282 -13.14 -13.01 19.97
CA MET A 282 -12.51 -11.95 19.16
C MET A 282 -11.24 -11.43 19.82
N LEU A 283 -11.24 -11.19 21.13
CA LEU A 283 -10.06 -10.76 21.87
C LEU A 283 -8.93 -11.81 21.79
N LEU A 284 -9.27 -13.09 21.96
CA LEU A 284 -8.30 -14.18 21.84
C LEU A 284 -7.70 -14.26 20.41
N LEU A 285 -8.54 -14.11 19.39
CA LEU A 285 -8.06 -14.07 18.00
C LEU A 285 -7.10 -12.87 17.78
N GLU A 286 -7.44 -11.66 18.30
CA GLU A 286 -6.55 -10.50 18.21
C GLU A 286 -5.20 -10.75 18.92
N MET A 287 -5.23 -11.39 20.10
CA MET A 287 -3.99 -11.75 20.81
C MET A 287 -3.15 -12.76 20.02
N ILE A 288 -3.76 -13.75 19.37
CA ILE A 288 -3.07 -14.72 18.53
C ILE A 288 -2.42 -14.02 17.33
N ILE A 289 -3.16 -13.13 16.65
CA ILE A 289 -2.65 -12.38 15.50
C ILE A 289 -1.48 -11.49 15.93
N GLU A 290 -1.63 -10.75 17.03
CA GLU A 290 -0.57 -9.86 17.54
C GLU A 290 0.68 -10.65 17.98
N ALA A 291 0.49 -11.81 18.60
CA ALA A 291 1.62 -12.69 18.96
C ALA A 291 2.35 -13.22 17.72
N THR A 292 1.59 -13.60 16.67
CA THR A 292 2.17 -14.12 15.42
C THR A 292 3.12 -13.11 14.75
N ILE A 293 2.76 -11.83 14.77
CA ILE A 293 3.56 -10.76 14.16
C ILE A 293 4.88 -10.54 14.92
N ARG A 294 4.87 -10.75 16.24
CA ARG A 294 6.05 -10.53 17.10
C ARG A 294 7.00 -11.73 17.16
N LEU A 295 6.55 -12.90 16.77
CA LEU A 295 7.38 -14.10 16.77
C LEU A 295 8.33 -14.14 15.56
N PRO A 296 9.52 -14.75 15.69
CA PRO A 296 10.41 -14.97 14.56
C PRO A 296 9.71 -15.77 13.45
N LYS A 297 9.93 -15.39 12.18
CA LYS A 297 9.26 -15.97 10.99
C LYS A 297 9.35 -17.49 10.91
N ASN A 298 10.43 -18.08 11.42
CA ASN A 298 10.66 -19.53 11.35
C ASN A 298 9.82 -20.32 12.36
N ILE A 299 9.39 -19.70 13.47
CA ILE A 299 8.75 -20.40 14.62
C ILE A 299 7.31 -19.91 14.79
N GLY A 300 7.04 -18.64 14.43
CA GLY A 300 5.75 -17.99 14.63
C GLY A 300 4.56 -18.78 14.11
N PRO A 301 4.53 -19.17 12.83
CA PRO A 301 3.39 -19.92 12.26
C PRO A 301 3.12 -21.23 12.97
N THR A 302 4.18 -21.99 13.34
CA THR A 302 4.04 -23.30 14.02
C THR A 302 3.47 -23.15 15.42
N ILE A 303 4.00 -22.22 16.22
CA ILE A 303 3.50 -21.96 17.59
C ILE A 303 2.05 -21.46 17.55
N THR A 304 1.75 -20.55 16.60
CA THR A 304 0.39 -20.00 16.46
C THR A 304 -0.60 -21.06 16.04
N MET A 305 -0.21 -21.96 15.11
CA MET A 305 -1.07 -23.06 14.68
C MET A 305 -1.36 -24.02 15.83
N ILE A 306 -0.33 -24.49 16.54
CA ILE A 306 -0.49 -25.42 17.67
C ILE A 306 -1.28 -24.75 18.81
N GLY A 307 -0.89 -23.53 19.20
CA GLY A 307 -1.59 -22.77 20.23
C GLY A 307 -3.04 -22.48 19.88
N GLY A 308 -3.34 -22.11 18.64
CA GLY A 308 -4.69 -21.87 18.15
C GLY A 308 -5.57 -23.12 18.18
N ILE A 309 -5.03 -24.28 17.76
CA ILE A 309 -5.78 -25.56 17.80
C ILE A 309 -6.04 -25.96 19.23
N LEU A 310 -5.01 -25.98 20.11
CA LEU A 310 -5.17 -26.40 21.52
C LEU A 310 -6.12 -25.47 22.26
N LEU A 311 -5.99 -24.15 22.08
CA LEU A 311 -6.86 -23.18 22.72
C LEU A 311 -8.30 -23.30 22.20
N GLY A 312 -8.49 -23.44 20.89
CA GLY A 312 -9.80 -23.63 20.29
C GLY A 312 -10.50 -24.88 20.80
N GLN A 313 -9.80 -26.02 20.86
CA GLN A 313 -10.35 -27.26 21.42
C GLN A 313 -10.67 -27.13 22.90
N ALA A 314 -9.78 -26.52 23.69
CA ALA A 314 -10.02 -26.33 25.12
C ALA A 314 -11.26 -25.47 25.42
N ILE A 315 -11.45 -24.38 24.67
CA ILE A 315 -12.59 -23.49 24.82
C ILE A 315 -13.91 -24.18 24.47
N ILE A 316 -13.93 -25.01 23.42
CA ILE A 316 -15.10 -25.82 23.03
C ILE A 316 -15.39 -26.89 24.07
N GLN A 317 -14.39 -27.65 24.52
CA GLN A 317 -14.56 -28.70 25.50
C GLN A 317 -15.03 -28.15 26.84
N ALA A 318 -14.55 -26.98 27.23
CA ALA A 318 -14.99 -26.26 28.41
C ALA A 318 -16.40 -25.65 28.28
N LYS A 319 -17.03 -25.75 27.10
CA LYS A 319 -18.34 -25.13 26.78
C LYS A 319 -18.38 -23.63 27.07
N LEU A 320 -17.26 -22.94 26.94
CA LEU A 320 -17.19 -21.50 27.12
C LEU A 320 -17.80 -20.73 25.96
N VAL A 321 -17.80 -21.33 24.77
CA VAL A 321 -18.34 -20.75 23.54
C VAL A 321 -19.01 -21.81 22.68
N SER A 322 -19.92 -21.39 21.81
CA SER A 322 -20.60 -22.26 20.87
C SER A 322 -19.73 -22.57 19.64
N ASN A 323 -19.87 -23.78 19.08
CA ASN A 323 -19.17 -24.17 17.85
C ASN A 323 -19.53 -23.25 16.67
N LEU A 324 -20.79 -22.82 16.57
CA LEU A 324 -21.28 -21.93 15.53
C LEU A 324 -20.56 -20.58 15.56
N LEU A 325 -20.36 -20.00 16.76
CA LEU A 325 -19.64 -18.75 16.91
C LEU A 325 -18.21 -18.85 16.37
N ILE A 326 -17.50 -19.93 16.72
CA ILE A 326 -16.11 -20.12 16.26
C ILE A 326 -16.06 -20.15 14.73
N ILE A 327 -16.97 -20.89 14.08
CA ILE A 327 -17.03 -20.93 12.61
C ILE A 327 -17.24 -19.54 12.03
N ILE A 328 -18.17 -18.76 12.57
CA ILE A 328 -18.48 -17.40 12.10
C ILE A 328 -17.30 -16.45 12.31
N LEU A 329 -16.65 -16.50 13.48
CA LEU A 329 -15.53 -15.61 13.77
C LEU A 329 -14.28 -15.98 12.95
N VAL A 330 -14.02 -17.28 12.75
CA VAL A 330 -12.94 -17.73 11.88
C VAL A 330 -13.20 -17.31 10.42
N ALA A 331 -14.45 -17.45 9.93
CA ALA A 331 -14.82 -16.97 8.60
C ALA A 331 -14.62 -15.45 8.47
N SER A 332 -15.01 -14.67 9.48
CA SER A 332 -14.75 -13.22 9.54
C SER A 332 -13.25 -12.90 9.54
N ALA A 333 -12.44 -13.66 10.26
CA ALA A 333 -10.99 -13.48 10.29
C ALA A 333 -10.33 -13.81 8.94
N ILE A 334 -10.73 -14.91 8.30
CA ILE A 334 -10.25 -15.28 6.95
C ILE A 334 -10.65 -14.20 5.94
N ALA A 335 -11.89 -13.72 6.00
CA ALA A 335 -12.36 -12.63 5.15
C ALA A 335 -11.53 -11.34 5.33
N ASN A 336 -11.11 -11.03 6.56
CA ASN A 336 -10.24 -9.89 6.83
C ASN A 336 -8.83 -10.05 6.20
N PHE A 337 -8.29 -11.27 6.12
CA PHE A 337 -6.99 -11.53 5.47
C PHE A 337 -7.04 -11.44 3.94
N ALA A 338 -8.23 -11.44 3.34
CA ALA A 338 -8.37 -11.20 1.89
C ALA A 338 -8.12 -9.73 1.50
N LEU A 339 -7.97 -8.81 2.47
CA LEU A 339 -7.73 -7.40 2.21
C LEU A 339 -6.28 -7.15 1.75
N THR A 340 -6.11 -6.06 1.01
CA THR A 340 -4.91 -5.76 0.23
C THR A 340 -3.68 -5.37 1.04
N SER A 341 -3.87 -4.76 2.21
CA SER A 341 -2.77 -4.24 3.05
C SER A 341 -3.01 -4.56 4.51
N TYR A 342 -1.92 -4.81 5.24
CA TYR A 342 -1.97 -5.01 6.69
C TYR A 342 -2.65 -3.85 7.43
N MET A 343 -2.35 -2.61 7.06
CA MET A 343 -2.96 -1.42 7.67
C MET A 343 -4.47 -1.35 7.42
N ASN A 344 -4.93 -1.73 6.22
CA ASN A 344 -6.35 -1.82 5.90
C ASN A 344 -7.03 -2.90 6.73
N SER A 345 -6.37 -4.05 6.91
CA SER A 345 -6.84 -5.15 7.76
C SER A 345 -7.02 -4.69 9.21
N VAL A 346 -6.08 -3.92 9.78
CA VAL A 346 -6.21 -3.35 11.15
C VAL A 346 -7.40 -2.40 11.24
N GLY A 347 -7.61 -1.54 10.25
CA GLY A 347 -8.79 -0.66 10.19
C GLY A 347 -10.11 -1.44 10.24
N VAL A 348 -10.25 -2.46 9.39
CA VAL A 348 -11.44 -3.31 9.34
C VAL A 348 -11.68 -4.06 10.65
N ARG A 349 -10.61 -4.50 11.34
CA ARG A 349 -10.73 -5.11 12.68
C ARG A 349 -11.33 -4.14 13.70
N LEU A 350 -10.97 -2.85 13.65
CA LEU A 350 -11.57 -1.84 14.52
C LEU A 350 -13.06 -1.61 14.18
N TYR A 351 -13.41 -1.51 12.90
CA TYR A 351 -14.81 -1.34 12.47
C TYR A 351 -15.69 -2.49 12.91
N LYS A 352 -15.17 -3.71 12.89
CA LYS A 352 -15.87 -4.92 13.37
C LYS A 352 -16.34 -4.78 14.81
N TYR A 353 -15.51 -4.21 15.72
CA TYR A 353 -15.92 -3.96 17.10
C TYR A 353 -17.03 -2.91 17.21
N VAL A 354 -16.96 -1.85 16.41
CA VAL A 354 -17.99 -0.81 16.39
C VAL A 354 -19.34 -1.40 15.97
N VAL A 355 -19.35 -2.20 14.88
CA VAL A 355 -20.57 -2.87 14.40
C VAL A 355 -21.08 -3.88 15.42
N LEU A 356 -20.20 -4.68 16.05
CA LEU A 356 -20.59 -5.64 17.09
C LEU A 356 -21.28 -4.96 18.27
N LEU A 357 -20.72 -3.86 18.78
CA LEU A 357 -21.32 -3.13 19.90
C LEU A 357 -22.66 -2.51 19.50
N ALA A 358 -22.73 -1.83 18.36
CA ALA A 358 -23.96 -1.23 17.88
C ALA A 358 -25.06 -2.29 17.67
N SER A 359 -24.72 -3.44 17.10
CA SER A 359 -25.65 -4.54 16.87
C SER A 359 -26.15 -5.19 18.14
N SER A 360 -25.35 -5.21 19.21
CA SER A 360 -25.75 -5.80 20.48
C SER A 360 -26.82 -4.97 21.24
N PHE A 361 -26.83 -3.64 21.00
CA PHE A 361 -27.81 -2.76 21.64
C PHE A 361 -29.05 -2.52 20.78
N PHE A 362 -28.90 -2.42 19.46
CA PHE A 362 -29.96 -2.00 18.55
C PHE A 362 -30.40 -3.13 17.58
N GLY A 363 -29.86 -4.34 17.73
CA GLY A 363 -30.19 -5.46 16.85
C GLY A 363 -29.75 -5.20 15.38
N ILE A 364 -30.60 -5.62 14.45
CA ILE A 364 -30.32 -5.46 13.01
C ILE A 364 -30.17 -4.00 12.60
N TRP A 365 -30.95 -3.10 13.20
CA TRP A 365 -30.84 -1.66 13.00
C TRP A 365 -29.49 -1.12 13.44
N GLY A 366 -28.89 -1.73 14.46
CA GLY A 366 -27.55 -1.39 14.91
C GLY A 366 -26.48 -1.65 13.87
N ILE A 367 -26.59 -2.74 13.09
CA ILE A 367 -25.70 -3.03 11.98
C ILE A 367 -25.83 -1.94 10.90
N GLU A 368 -27.06 -1.61 10.51
CA GLU A 368 -27.32 -0.60 9.47
C GLU A 368 -26.82 0.78 9.88
N VAL A 369 -27.16 1.23 11.09
CA VAL A 369 -26.69 2.53 11.62
C VAL A 369 -25.19 2.59 11.70
N ALA A 370 -24.53 1.52 12.16
CA ALA A 370 -23.06 1.48 12.18
C ALA A 370 -22.43 1.51 10.79
N MET A 371 -23.03 0.83 9.81
CA MET A 371 -22.57 0.87 8.42
C MET A 371 -22.75 2.26 7.80
N ILE A 372 -23.90 2.92 8.04
CA ILE A 372 -24.13 4.30 7.61
C ILE A 372 -23.12 5.24 8.27
N TRP A 373 -22.86 5.08 9.57
CA TRP A 373 -21.86 5.86 10.30
C TRP A 373 -20.46 5.69 9.69
N LEU A 374 -20.05 4.47 9.31
CA LEU A 374 -18.79 4.21 8.63
C LEU A 374 -18.73 4.90 7.26
N MET A 375 -19.82 4.87 6.50
CA MET A 375 -19.88 5.59 5.21
C MET A 375 -19.76 7.10 5.39
N LEU A 376 -20.43 7.68 6.38
CA LEU A 376 -20.34 9.10 6.73
C LEU A 376 -18.92 9.44 7.20
N TYR A 377 -18.30 8.57 8.00
CA TYR A 377 -16.91 8.73 8.41
C TYR A 377 -15.96 8.77 7.21
N PHE A 378 -16.06 7.82 6.27
CA PHE A 378 -15.25 7.84 5.05
C PHE A 378 -15.50 9.07 4.19
N SER A 379 -16.74 9.55 4.13
CA SER A 379 -17.10 10.78 3.42
C SER A 379 -16.47 12.04 4.02
N SER A 380 -16.32 12.06 5.35
CA SER A 380 -15.72 13.21 6.07
C SER A 380 -14.20 13.28 5.94
N LEU A 381 -13.55 12.18 5.55
CA LEU A 381 -12.10 12.13 5.41
C LEU A 381 -11.65 12.80 4.11
N THR A 382 -10.78 13.80 4.24
CA THR A 382 -10.07 14.42 3.12
C THR A 382 -8.57 14.19 3.29
N ASN A 383 -7.90 13.77 2.22
CA ASN A 383 -6.48 13.48 2.22
C ASN A 383 -5.79 14.26 1.10
N CYS A 384 -4.85 15.14 1.43
CA CYS A 384 -4.14 16.00 0.47
C CYS A 384 -5.09 16.67 -0.55
N SER A 385 -6.15 17.30 -0.06
CA SER A 385 -7.21 17.97 -0.86
C SER A 385 -8.10 17.04 -1.69
N VAL A 386 -7.99 15.71 -1.53
CA VAL A 386 -8.83 14.73 -2.21
C VAL A 386 -9.76 14.04 -1.20
N PRO A 387 -11.07 13.94 -1.46
CA PRO A 387 -11.98 13.15 -0.63
C PRO A 387 -11.59 11.66 -0.64
N TYR A 388 -11.65 11.01 0.51
CA TYR A 388 -11.29 9.58 0.62
C TYR A 388 -12.20 8.67 -0.22
N LEU A 389 -13.49 9.03 -0.37
CA LEU A 389 -14.45 8.30 -1.23
C LEU A 389 -14.25 8.51 -2.74
N SER A 390 -13.11 9.06 -3.17
CA SER A 390 -12.80 9.16 -4.60
C SER A 390 -12.53 7.77 -5.20
N PHE A 391 -13.09 7.52 -6.40
CA PHE A 391 -12.87 6.26 -7.11
C PHE A 391 -11.71 6.32 -8.11
N SER A 392 -11.23 7.52 -8.46
CA SER A 392 -10.11 7.74 -9.37
C SER A 392 -9.36 9.01 -9.02
N LEU A 393 -8.05 8.96 -9.15
CA LEU A 393 -7.14 10.08 -8.91
C LEU A 393 -6.63 10.73 -10.20
N LYS A 394 -6.79 10.06 -11.35
CA LYS A 394 -6.34 10.61 -12.64
C LYS A 394 -7.00 11.97 -12.88
N GLY A 395 -6.18 12.98 -13.11
CA GLY A 395 -6.65 14.26 -13.66
C GLY A 395 -7.40 14.00 -14.97
N LYS A 396 -8.45 14.75 -15.28
CA LYS A 396 -9.00 14.76 -16.63
C LYS A 396 -7.86 15.20 -17.56
N THR A 397 -7.31 14.28 -18.33
CA THR A 397 -6.56 14.64 -19.52
C THR A 397 -7.52 15.39 -20.43
N SER A 398 -7.10 16.53 -20.95
CA SER A 398 -7.90 17.44 -21.80
C SER A 398 -8.29 16.83 -23.17
N ASP A 399 -8.21 15.51 -23.32
CA ASP A 399 -8.44 14.77 -24.56
C ASP A 399 -9.51 13.67 -24.40
N GLU A 400 -10.62 13.94 -23.67
CA GLU A 400 -11.88 13.20 -23.80
C GLU A 400 -13.05 14.14 -23.96
#